data_7169ae6c72e6c48346e759720ef20805
#
_entry.id   7169ae6c72e6c48346e759720ef20805
#
_cell.length_a   1.000
_cell.length_b   1.000
_cell.length_c   1.000
_cell.angle_alpha   90.00
_cell.angle_beta   90.00
_cell.angle_gamma   90.00
#
_symmetry.space_group_name_H-M   'P 1'
#
loop_
_entity.id
_entity.type
_entity.pdbx_description
1 polymer ?
#
loop_
_entity_poly.entity_id
_entity_poly.type
_entity_poly.pdbx_seq_one_letter_code
_entity_poly.pdbx_strand_id
1 'polypeptide(L)'
;EWLTLTYKDNEALPESIVNELEKARTKAFYSPLLPVNELFKEDNIKSSYWSNWWKVYGLGLLGALEGVIFSNWSKVKNVPNGAKLLGLGIDFGYSNDPTAIPAIYQFNGEFYVDEVEYKTGMNNNQIAKRLTKDGFTRSDKMVADCAEPKSIDEINSFGFYIRPSKKGKDSIMFGIEVLQQH
;
A
#
# COMPACT_ATOMS: atom_id res chain seq x y z
N GLU A 1 23.90 -8.42 -21.93
CA GLU A 1 24.69 -7.53 -21.05
C GLU A 1 23.77 -6.37 -20.61
N TRP A 2 23.68 -6.11 -19.31
CA TRP A 2 22.83 -5.03 -18.79
C TRP A 2 23.67 -3.77 -18.64
N LEU A 3 23.25 -2.66 -19.24
CA LEU A 3 23.89 -1.36 -19.05
C LEU A 3 23.26 -0.66 -17.84
N THR A 4 24.06 -0.38 -16.81
CA THR A 4 23.63 0.41 -15.66
C THR A 4 24.09 1.84 -15.83
N LEU A 5 23.14 2.78 -15.90
CA LEU A 5 23.39 4.22 -15.97
C LEU A 5 23.07 4.86 -14.64
N THR A 6 23.91 5.77 -14.20
CA THR A 6 23.72 6.58 -13.01
C THR A 6 23.35 8.01 -13.40
N TYR A 7 22.92 8.82 -12.43
CA TYR A 7 22.67 10.25 -12.68
C TYR A 7 23.92 11.02 -13.15
N LYS A 8 25.12 10.49 -12.88
CA LYS A 8 26.40 11.08 -13.33
C LYS A 8 26.68 10.87 -14.79
N ASP A 9 26.01 9.92 -15.42
CA ASP A 9 26.15 9.60 -16.85
C ASP A 9 25.19 10.46 -17.72
N ASN A 10 24.37 11.32 -17.09
CA ASN A 10 23.43 12.20 -17.76
C ASN A 10 23.83 13.67 -17.57
N GLU A 11 24.60 14.21 -18.52
CA GLU A 11 25.06 15.61 -18.49
C GLU A 11 23.93 16.65 -18.62
N ALA A 12 22.76 16.25 -19.12
CA ALA A 12 21.59 17.10 -19.28
C ALA A 12 20.68 17.17 -18.03
N LEU A 13 21.06 16.48 -16.96
CA LEU A 13 20.24 16.44 -15.75
C LEU A 13 20.25 17.81 -15.04
N PRO A 14 19.07 18.40 -14.72
CA PRO A 14 19.01 19.65 -14.00
C PRO A 14 19.72 19.59 -12.63
N GLU A 15 20.44 20.65 -12.29
CA GLU A 15 21.20 20.73 -11.04
C GLU A 15 20.30 20.51 -9.79
N SER A 16 19.04 20.93 -9.86
CA SER A 16 18.06 20.68 -8.78
C SER A 16 17.86 19.20 -8.51
N ILE A 17 17.79 18.36 -9.55
CA ILE A 17 17.63 16.91 -9.40
C ILE A 17 18.92 16.28 -8.88
N VAL A 18 20.07 16.70 -9.35
CA VAL A 18 21.37 16.24 -8.82
C VAL A 18 21.46 16.55 -7.32
N ASN A 19 21.07 17.75 -6.91
CA ASN A 19 21.06 18.15 -5.51
C ASN A 19 20.09 17.32 -4.65
N GLU A 20 18.93 16.93 -5.19
CA GLU A 20 18.00 16.03 -4.47
C GLU A 20 18.57 14.62 -4.30
N LEU A 21 19.21 14.08 -5.33
CA LEU A 21 19.90 12.80 -5.26
C LEU A 21 21.02 12.83 -4.22
N GLU A 22 21.87 13.83 -4.20
CA GLU A 22 22.95 13.96 -3.21
C GLU A 22 22.42 14.19 -1.78
N LYS A 23 21.32 14.92 -1.61
CA LYS A 23 20.64 15.03 -0.31
C LYS A 23 20.11 13.66 0.16
N ALA A 24 19.53 12.85 -0.73
CA ALA A 24 19.08 11.51 -0.41
C ALA A 24 20.25 10.61 0.03
N ARG A 25 21.40 10.70 -0.67
CA ARG A 25 22.63 10.02 -0.31
C ARG A 25 23.10 10.36 1.10
N THR A 26 23.08 11.64 1.45
CA THR A 26 23.45 12.13 2.79
C THR A 26 22.48 11.66 3.88
N LYS A 27 21.20 11.49 3.55
CA LYS A 27 20.20 10.92 4.46
C LYS A 27 20.37 9.41 4.63
N ALA A 28 20.86 8.74 3.60
CA ALA A 28 21.00 7.29 3.54
C ALA A 28 22.14 6.73 4.39
N PHE A 29 23.29 7.44 4.42
CA PHE A 29 24.54 6.90 4.94
C PHE A 29 25.22 7.82 5.95
N TYR A 30 25.92 7.23 6.93
CA TYR A 30 26.79 7.97 7.85
C TYR A 30 28.02 8.54 7.12
N SER A 31 28.61 7.75 6.23
CA SER A 31 29.75 8.14 5.38
C SER A 31 29.35 8.03 3.90
N PRO A 32 28.67 9.07 3.35
CA PRO A 32 28.07 8.98 2.02
C PRO A 32 29.08 8.98 0.86
N LEU A 33 30.35 9.30 1.10
CA LEU A 33 31.39 9.36 0.07
C LEU A 33 32.18 8.05 -0.11
N LEU A 34 31.87 7.01 0.66
CA LEU A 34 32.52 5.72 0.51
C LEU A 34 32.28 5.11 -0.89
N PRO A 35 33.20 4.25 -1.36
CA PRO A 35 32.97 3.46 -2.57
C PRO A 35 31.70 2.61 -2.47
N VAL A 36 31.07 2.32 -3.61
CA VAL A 36 29.77 1.61 -3.66
C VAL A 36 29.80 0.26 -2.94
N ASN A 37 30.90 -0.49 -3.04
CA ASN A 37 31.10 -1.77 -2.35
C ASN A 37 31.15 -1.67 -0.81
N GLU A 38 31.42 -0.48 -0.28
CA GLU A 38 31.47 -0.20 1.16
C GLU A 38 30.27 0.60 1.65
N LEU A 39 29.62 1.31 0.73
CA LEU A 39 28.54 2.23 1.03
C LEU A 39 27.34 1.53 1.70
N PHE A 40 27.03 0.30 1.28
CA PHE A 40 25.88 -0.48 1.74
C PHE A 40 26.20 -1.46 2.88
N LYS A 41 27.33 -1.32 3.58
CA LYS A 41 27.59 -2.08 4.81
C LYS A 41 26.62 -1.62 5.91
N GLU A 42 26.13 -2.56 6.72
CA GLU A 42 25.11 -2.30 7.76
C GLU A 42 25.50 -1.17 8.71
N ASP A 43 26.76 -1.10 9.11
CA ASP A 43 27.30 -0.08 10.00
C ASP A 43 27.33 1.32 9.39
N ASN A 44 27.26 1.42 8.06
CA ASN A 44 27.23 2.70 7.35
C ASN A 44 25.80 3.13 6.97
N ILE A 45 24.80 2.26 7.09
CA ILE A 45 23.40 2.60 6.74
C ILE A 45 22.77 3.41 7.88
N LYS A 46 22.46 4.67 7.59
CA LYS A 46 21.76 5.57 8.50
C LYS A 46 20.24 5.43 8.40
N SER A 47 19.74 5.14 7.19
CA SER A 47 18.32 4.94 6.90
C SER A 47 18.18 3.93 5.77
N SER A 48 17.51 2.81 6.04
CA SER A 48 17.26 1.74 5.06
C SER A 48 16.40 2.26 3.90
N TYR A 49 15.37 3.07 4.20
CA TYR A 49 14.54 3.70 3.18
C TYR A 49 15.39 4.56 2.21
N TRP A 50 16.19 5.51 2.73
CA TRP A 50 16.97 6.40 1.89
C TRP A 50 18.12 5.68 1.18
N SER A 51 18.71 4.63 1.78
CA SER A 51 19.76 3.84 1.14
C SER A 51 19.21 3.06 -0.05
N ASN A 52 18.04 2.45 0.08
CA ASN A 52 17.38 1.76 -1.01
C ASN A 52 16.92 2.74 -2.10
N TRP A 53 16.36 3.89 -1.72
CA TRP A 53 15.96 4.95 -2.64
C TRP A 53 17.15 5.44 -3.46
N TRP A 54 18.29 5.72 -2.82
CA TRP A 54 19.49 6.16 -3.50
C TRP A 54 20.14 5.06 -4.35
N LYS A 55 20.05 3.80 -3.94
CA LYS A 55 20.47 2.64 -4.73
C LYS A 55 19.76 2.58 -6.08
N VAL A 56 18.45 2.81 -6.08
CA VAL A 56 17.62 2.78 -7.29
C VAL A 56 17.82 4.02 -8.14
N TYR A 57 17.59 5.18 -7.57
CA TYR A 57 17.54 6.45 -8.33
C TYR A 57 18.91 7.08 -8.54
N GLY A 58 19.85 6.88 -7.62
CA GLY A 58 21.21 7.39 -7.73
C GLY A 58 22.15 6.45 -8.49
N LEU A 59 22.06 5.14 -8.27
CA LEU A 59 22.98 4.18 -8.87
C LEU A 59 22.37 3.36 -10.02
N GLY A 60 21.08 3.46 -10.30
CA GLY A 60 20.41 2.63 -11.30
C GLY A 60 20.46 1.12 -11.00
N LEU A 61 20.69 0.75 -9.75
CA LEU A 61 20.75 -0.64 -9.30
C LEU A 61 19.36 -1.15 -8.93
N LEU A 62 19.17 -2.45 -9.03
CA LEU A 62 17.95 -3.08 -8.51
C LEU A 62 17.86 -2.80 -7.01
N GLY A 63 16.79 -2.11 -6.59
CA GLY A 63 16.46 -1.96 -5.19
C GLY A 63 16.12 -3.33 -4.60
N ALA A 64 16.47 -3.53 -3.33
CA ALA A 64 15.77 -4.55 -2.56
C ALA A 64 14.32 -4.08 -2.40
N LEU A 65 13.38 -4.99 -2.24
CA LEU A 65 12.01 -4.70 -1.81
C LEU A 65 11.97 -4.17 -0.33
N GLU A 66 13.04 -3.54 0.11
CA GLU A 66 13.15 -2.81 1.36
C GLU A 66 12.44 -1.47 1.20
N GLY A 67 11.25 -1.45 1.59
CA GLY A 67 10.26 -0.38 1.42
C GLY A 67 8.89 -1.02 1.35
N VAL A 68 8.85 -2.35 1.44
CA VAL A 68 7.62 -3.09 1.70
C VAL A 68 7.17 -2.70 3.10
N ILE A 69 6.12 -1.90 3.15
CA ILE A 69 5.51 -1.46 4.41
C ILE A 69 5.08 -2.68 5.25
N PHE A 70 4.69 -3.75 4.58
CA PHE A 70 4.28 -5.03 5.19
C PHE A 70 5.14 -6.16 4.62
N SER A 71 6.09 -6.66 5.39
CA SER A 71 7.00 -7.75 4.99
C SER A 71 6.60 -9.13 5.54
N ASN A 72 5.72 -9.17 6.54
CA ASN A 72 5.36 -10.35 7.33
C ASN A 72 4.03 -11.00 6.88
N TRP A 73 3.73 -10.97 5.59
CA TRP A 73 2.53 -11.63 5.07
C TRP A 73 2.90 -12.78 4.11
N SER A 74 2.01 -13.75 3.99
CA SER A 74 2.13 -14.85 3.05
C SER A 74 0.83 -15.08 2.30
N LYS A 75 0.93 -15.56 1.07
CA LYS A 75 -0.24 -15.86 0.24
C LYS A 75 -0.80 -17.23 0.61
N VAL A 76 -2.07 -17.28 0.96
CA VAL A 76 -2.81 -18.51 1.22
C VAL A 76 -3.83 -18.76 0.11
N LYS A 77 -4.23 -20.02 -0.08
CA LYS A 77 -5.17 -20.38 -1.14
C LYS A 77 -6.61 -19.95 -0.80
N ASN A 78 -7.02 -20.11 0.46
CA ASN A 78 -8.35 -19.78 0.95
C ASN A 78 -8.26 -19.27 2.39
N VAL A 79 -9.23 -18.45 2.79
CA VAL A 79 -9.46 -18.12 4.19
C VAL A 79 -9.84 -19.40 4.94
N PRO A 80 -9.28 -19.69 6.12
CA PRO A 80 -9.58 -20.89 6.89
C PRO A 80 -11.07 -21.04 7.20
N ASN A 81 -11.59 -22.28 7.16
CA ASN A 81 -12.95 -22.57 7.58
C ASN A 81 -13.14 -22.21 9.06
N GLY A 82 -14.21 -21.49 9.36
CA GLY A 82 -14.49 -21.00 10.73
C GLY A 82 -13.80 -19.68 11.09
N ALA A 83 -13.08 -19.05 10.15
CA ALA A 83 -12.58 -17.70 10.34
C ALA A 83 -13.73 -16.71 10.54
N LYS A 84 -13.58 -15.83 11.51
CA LYS A 84 -14.57 -14.80 11.84
C LYS A 84 -14.38 -13.58 10.96
N LEU A 85 -15.39 -13.17 10.20
CA LEU A 85 -15.39 -11.90 9.47
C LEU A 85 -15.36 -10.74 10.48
N LEU A 86 -14.38 -9.87 10.34
CA LEU A 86 -14.27 -8.65 11.16
C LEU A 86 -14.92 -7.45 10.47
N GLY A 87 -14.86 -7.41 9.13
CA GLY A 87 -15.49 -6.36 8.33
C GLY A 87 -14.89 -6.27 6.92
N LEU A 88 -15.43 -5.34 6.14
CA LEU A 88 -14.98 -5.02 4.79
C LEU A 88 -14.52 -3.57 4.69
N GLY A 89 -13.50 -3.34 3.90
CA GLY A 89 -13.16 -2.02 3.37
C GLY A 89 -13.74 -1.86 1.96
N ILE A 90 -14.07 -0.64 1.57
CA ILE A 90 -14.44 -0.31 0.20
C ILE A 90 -13.68 0.94 -0.20
N ASP A 91 -12.85 0.81 -1.21
CA ASP A 91 -12.20 1.93 -1.88
C ASP A 91 -12.84 2.08 -3.25
N PHE A 92 -13.47 3.24 -3.46
CA PHE A 92 -14.20 3.50 -4.69
C PHE A 92 -13.24 3.96 -5.79
N GLY A 93 -13.23 3.24 -6.89
CA GLY A 93 -12.59 3.66 -8.12
C GLY A 93 -13.57 3.54 -9.30
N TYR A 94 -13.28 4.21 -10.40
CA TYR A 94 -14.13 4.12 -11.59
C TYR A 94 -13.29 3.99 -12.88
N SER A 95 -12.80 5.09 -13.45
CA SER A 95 -12.20 5.09 -14.79
C SER A 95 -10.78 4.54 -14.82
N ASN A 96 -9.89 5.10 -14.00
CA ASN A 96 -8.47 4.75 -13.99
C ASN A 96 -8.11 3.90 -12.76
N ASP A 97 -8.79 4.16 -11.65
CA ASP A 97 -8.57 3.43 -10.40
C ASP A 97 -9.60 2.31 -10.25
N PRO A 98 -9.20 1.12 -9.83
CA PRO A 98 -10.13 0.04 -9.54
C PRO A 98 -10.91 0.29 -8.26
N THR A 99 -12.16 -0.16 -8.22
CA THR A 99 -12.86 -0.39 -6.96
C THR A 99 -12.21 -1.59 -6.28
N ALA A 100 -11.76 -1.42 -5.04
CA ALA A 100 -11.17 -2.46 -4.22
C ALA A 100 -12.05 -2.78 -3.01
N ILE A 101 -12.34 -4.06 -2.79
CA ILE A 101 -13.17 -4.53 -1.66
C ILE A 101 -12.41 -5.64 -0.94
N PRO A 102 -11.54 -5.34 0.04
CA PRO A 102 -10.96 -6.32 0.92
C PRO A 102 -11.94 -6.72 2.04
N ALA A 103 -12.05 -8.02 2.32
CA ALA A 103 -12.69 -8.56 3.51
C ALA A 103 -11.64 -9.05 4.50
N ILE A 104 -11.78 -8.69 5.77
CA ILE A 104 -10.82 -8.99 6.82
C ILE A 104 -11.41 -10.03 7.76
N TYR A 105 -10.70 -11.12 7.94
CA TYR A 105 -11.07 -12.22 8.81
C TYR A 105 -10.02 -12.42 9.90
N GLN A 106 -10.44 -13.08 10.99
CA GLN A 106 -9.55 -13.51 12.06
C GLN A 106 -9.73 -15.01 12.34
N PHE A 107 -8.63 -15.72 12.47
CA PHE A 107 -8.60 -17.14 12.84
C PHE A 107 -7.34 -17.45 13.65
N ASN A 108 -7.51 -18.07 14.82
CA ASN A 108 -6.41 -18.44 15.72
C ASN A 108 -5.43 -17.30 16.06
N GLY A 109 -5.93 -16.07 16.15
CA GLY A 109 -5.10 -14.90 16.45
C GLY A 109 -4.46 -14.23 15.23
N GLU A 110 -4.48 -14.87 14.07
CA GLU A 110 -3.97 -14.34 12.81
C GLU A 110 -5.05 -13.62 12.00
N PHE A 111 -4.64 -12.67 11.16
CA PHE A 111 -5.52 -11.95 10.25
C PHE A 111 -5.38 -12.49 8.82
N TYR A 112 -6.50 -12.58 8.15
CA TYR A 112 -6.60 -12.98 6.75
C TYR A 112 -7.31 -11.88 5.97
N VAL A 113 -6.75 -11.51 4.83
CA VAL A 113 -7.34 -10.53 3.91
C VAL A 113 -7.73 -11.26 2.63
N ASP A 114 -9.00 -11.20 2.28
CA ASP A 114 -9.55 -11.75 1.04
C ASP A 114 -9.92 -10.62 0.09
N GLU A 115 -9.49 -10.73 -1.17
CA GLU A 115 -9.85 -9.79 -2.23
C GLU A 115 -11.21 -10.17 -2.79
N VAL A 116 -12.27 -9.59 -2.22
CA VAL A 116 -13.64 -9.79 -2.71
C VAL A 116 -13.81 -9.25 -4.12
N GLU A 117 -13.28 -8.04 -4.37
CA GLU A 117 -13.29 -7.44 -5.71
C GLU A 117 -12.11 -6.47 -5.88
N TYR A 118 -11.53 -6.47 -7.09
CA TYR A 118 -10.54 -5.49 -7.55
C TYR A 118 -10.76 -5.22 -9.04
N LYS A 119 -11.56 -4.21 -9.37
CA LYS A 119 -12.00 -3.99 -10.74
C LYS A 119 -12.31 -2.53 -11.06
N THR A 120 -11.88 -2.07 -12.23
CA THR A 120 -12.27 -0.76 -12.80
C THR A 120 -13.66 -0.78 -13.42
N GLY A 121 -14.29 0.39 -13.52
CA GLY A 121 -15.56 0.59 -14.21
C GLY A 121 -16.79 0.03 -13.48
N MET A 122 -16.71 -0.21 -12.18
CA MET A 122 -17.86 -0.63 -11.37
C MET A 122 -18.71 0.57 -10.94
N ASN A 123 -20.00 0.51 -11.23
CA ASN A 123 -20.96 1.42 -10.62
C ASN A 123 -21.50 0.87 -9.28
N ASN A 124 -22.16 1.72 -8.50
CA ASN A 124 -22.65 1.39 -7.17
C ASN A 124 -23.65 0.21 -7.13
N ASN A 125 -24.47 0.06 -8.18
CA ASN A 125 -25.37 -1.10 -8.31
C ASN A 125 -24.60 -2.40 -8.51
N GLN A 126 -23.50 -2.38 -9.27
CA GLN A 126 -22.64 -3.54 -9.48
C GLN A 126 -21.90 -3.93 -8.21
N ILE A 127 -21.44 -2.94 -7.43
CA ILE A 127 -20.84 -3.15 -6.11
C ILE A 127 -21.86 -3.82 -5.19
N ALA A 128 -23.09 -3.28 -5.08
CA ALA A 128 -24.14 -3.87 -4.25
C ALA A 128 -24.47 -5.32 -4.67
N LYS A 129 -24.58 -5.59 -5.97
CA LYS A 129 -24.80 -6.94 -6.49
C LYS A 129 -23.66 -7.90 -6.15
N ARG A 130 -22.42 -7.41 -6.19
CA ARG A 130 -21.24 -8.20 -5.82
C ARG A 130 -21.28 -8.59 -4.35
N LEU A 131 -21.52 -7.62 -3.46
CA LEU A 131 -21.66 -7.85 -2.02
C LEU A 131 -22.78 -8.87 -1.72
N THR A 132 -23.95 -8.72 -2.36
CA THR A 132 -25.07 -9.65 -2.20
C THR A 132 -24.71 -11.07 -2.67
N LYS A 133 -24.03 -11.20 -3.83
CA LYS A 133 -23.62 -12.48 -4.40
C LYS A 133 -22.69 -13.26 -3.46
N ASP A 134 -21.81 -12.55 -2.76
CA ASP A 134 -20.86 -13.15 -1.82
C ASP A 134 -21.44 -13.34 -0.42
N GLY A 135 -22.75 -13.04 -0.23
CA GLY A 135 -23.49 -13.30 1.00
C GLY A 135 -23.33 -12.21 2.08
N PHE A 136 -22.73 -11.08 1.74
CA PHE A 136 -22.63 -9.96 2.67
C PHE A 136 -23.99 -9.27 2.87
N THR A 137 -24.23 -8.81 4.08
CA THR A 137 -25.51 -8.28 4.52
C THR A 137 -25.36 -6.94 5.26
N ARG A 138 -26.46 -6.33 5.62
CA ARG A 138 -26.48 -5.11 6.44
C ARG A 138 -25.84 -5.30 7.84
N SER A 139 -25.78 -6.52 8.32
CA SER A 139 -25.19 -6.84 9.65
C SER A 139 -23.68 -6.84 9.63
N ASP A 140 -23.08 -6.95 8.46
CA ASP A 140 -21.64 -6.98 8.33
C ASP A 140 -21.07 -5.56 8.43
N LYS A 141 -19.95 -5.46 9.11
CA LYS A 141 -19.27 -4.17 9.30
C LYS A 141 -18.59 -3.75 8.00
N MET A 142 -19.01 -2.61 7.46
CA MET A 142 -18.46 -2.07 6.22
C MET A 142 -18.03 -0.63 6.39
N VAL A 143 -16.85 -0.29 5.88
CA VAL A 143 -16.28 1.05 5.93
C VAL A 143 -15.79 1.43 4.55
N ALA A 144 -16.15 2.63 4.08
CA ALA A 144 -15.69 3.16 2.80
C ALA A 144 -14.98 4.50 2.96
N ASP A 145 -14.27 4.96 1.92
CA ASP A 145 -13.68 6.28 1.91
C ASP A 145 -14.75 7.36 2.11
N CYS A 146 -14.51 8.28 3.04
CA CYS A 146 -15.42 9.39 3.35
C CYS A 146 -15.51 10.45 2.24
N ALA A 147 -14.63 10.41 1.24
CA ALA A 147 -14.66 11.33 0.10
C ALA A 147 -15.84 11.07 -0.87
N GLU A 148 -16.48 9.89 -0.78
CA GLU A 148 -17.55 9.44 -1.68
C GLU A 148 -18.91 9.25 -0.97
N PRO A 149 -19.49 10.29 -0.31
CA PRO A 149 -20.72 10.14 0.47
C PRO A 149 -21.92 9.73 -0.38
N LYS A 150 -21.99 10.17 -1.64
CA LYS A 150 -23.08 9.80 -2.56
C LYS A 150 -23.07 8.30 -2.89
N SER A 151 -21.89 7.73 -3.11
CA SER A 151 -21.72 6.30 -3.37
C SER A 151 -22.11 5.47 -2.15
N ILE A 152 -21.74 5.92 -0.95
CA ILE A 152 -22.13 5.30 0.32
C ILE A 152 -23.66 5.29 0.47
N ASP A 153 -24.31 6.43 0.28
CA ASP A 153 -25.76 6.56 0.42
C ASP A 153 -26.51 5.69 -0.61
N GLU A 154 -26.04 5.68 -1.87
CA GLU A 154 -26.64 4.86 -2.92
C GLU A 154 -26.53 3.36 -2.59
N ILE A 155 -25.36 2.87 -2.18
CA ILE A 155 -25.20 1.44 -1.84
C ILE A 155 -26.01 1.09 -0.59
N ASN A 156 -26.09 1.98 0.40
CA ASN A 156 -26.95 1.80 1.56
C ASN A 156 -28.44 1.69 1.19
N SER A 157 -28.89 2.37 0.13
CA SER A 157 -30.26 2.25 -0.39
C SER A 157 -30.59 0.84 -0.91
N PHE A 158 -29.58 0.05 -1.31
CA PHE A 158 -29.73 -1.36 -1.70
C PHE A 158 -29.78 -2.33 -0.51
N GLY A 159 -29.83 -1.82 0.72
CA GLY A 159 -30.01 -2.64 1.93
C GLY A 159 -28.73 -2.91 2.74
N PHE A 160 -27.63 -2.26 2.41
CA PHE A 160 -26.38 -2.33 3.18
C PHE A 160 -26.30 -1.24 4.26
N TYR A 161 -25.24 -1.28 5.08
CA TYR A 161 -24.92 -0.25 6.05
C TYR A 161 -23.41 0.03 6.06
N ILE A 162 -22.98 0.81 5.08
CA ILE A 162 -21.60 1.27 4.93
C ILE A 162 -21.44 2.56 5.71
N ARG A 163 -20.36 2.64 6.49
CA ARG A 163 -19.98 3.85 7.23
C ARG A 163 -18.82 4.55 6.55
N PRO A 164 -18.80 5.89 6.52
CA PRO A 164 -17.63 6.62 6.06
C PRO A 164 -16.46 6.42 7.02
N SER A 165 -15.25 6.31 6.47
CA SER A 165 -14.03 6.28 7.25
C SER A 165 -13.80 7.62 7.95
N LYS A 166 -13.16 7.59 9.12
CA LYS A 166 -12.71 8.80 9.79
C LYS A 166 -11.28 9.09 9.35
N LYS A 167 -11.08 10.14 8.58
CA LYS A 167 -9.75 10.64 8.20
C LYS A 167 -9.33 11.72 9.19
N GLY A 168 -8.17 11.56 9.80
CA GLY A 168 -7.49 12.56 10.62
C GLY A 168 -6.12 12.88 10.04
N LYS A 169 -5.44 13.90 10.58
CA LYS A 169 -4.04 14.15 10.30
C LYS A 169 -3.26 12.88 10.67
N ASP A 170 -2.37 12.43 9.80
CA ASP A 170 -1.55 11.23 9.99
C ASP A 170 -2.31 9.88 10.04
N SER A 171 -3.59 9.83 9.63
CA SER A 171 -4.40 8.59 9.65
C SER A 171 -3.81 7.44 8.83
N ILE A 172 -3.08 7.74 7.75
CA ILE A 172 -2.40 6.73 6.92
C ILE A 172 -1.24 6.11 7.70
N MET A 173 -0.39 6.92 8.34
CA MET A 173 0.74 6.44 9.13
C MET A 173 0.25 5.61 10.31
N PHE A 174 -0.77 6.08 11.02
CA PHE A 174 -1.40 5.34 12.10
C PHE A 174 -1.96 3.98 11.62
N GLY A 175 -2.61 3.94 10.46
CA GLY A 175 -3.12 2.69 9.87
C GLY A 175 -2.00 1.71 9.54
N ILE A 176 -0.87 2.19 9.01
CA ILE A 176 0.32 1.38 8.73
C ILE A 176 0.90 0.82 10.03
N GLU A 177 1.08 1.67 11.05
CA GLU A 177 1.60 1.26 12.36
C GLU A 177 0.73 0.17 13.01
N VAL A 178 -0.60 0.33 12.97
CA VAL A 178 -1.54 -0.68 13.48
C VAL A 178 -1.37 -2.02 12.75
N LEU A 179 -1.27 -2.00 11.42
CA LEU A 179 -1.10 -3.24 10.64
C LEU A 179 0.28 -3.89 10.84
N GLN A 180 1.32 -3.11 11.11
CA GLN A 180 2.68 -3.64 11.40
C GLN A 180 2.80 -4.31 12.77
N GLN A 181 1.86 -4.07 13.69
CA GLN A 181 1.82 -4.70 15.03
C GLN A 181 1.19 -6.10 15.01
N HIS A 182 0.66 -6.53 13.88
CA HIS A 182 -0.03 -7.80 13.67
C HIS A 182 0.58 -8.58 12.51
#